data_89e0e5aa15f7599227c89a6e8896365f
#
_entry.id   89e0e5aa15f7599227c89a6e8896365f
#
_cell.length_a   1.000
_cell.length_b   1.000
_cell.length_c   1.000
_cell.angle_alpha   90.00
_cell.angle_beta   90.00
_cell.angle_gamma   90.00
#
_symmetry.space_group_name_H-M   'P 1'
#
loop_
_entity.id
_entity.type
_entity.pdbx_description
1 polymer ?
#
loop_
_entity_poly.entity_id
_entity_poly.type
_entity_poly.pdbx_seq_one_letter_code
_entity_poly.pdbx_strand_id
1 'polypeptide(L)'
;MNNNRPQADLQLTTSLLEGLVPNGPTDPIAYYKRPLIGRFFRERINLGLRMIAGRRYGKALEVGYGAGAVLLAIGASVDELHGIDLDADPTLVEAWLGSHGRTARLIKGSVYELPYESAEFDLAVCFSVFEHLYQYEQGLREVARVLKPGGRFLLGMPAVNSIMELGFRAIGFRNINERHVTPPRAVSSAFDRAGLRVTQHERLRLLPGLPLYFNWLLEKAA
;
A
#
# COMPACT_ATOMS: atom_id res chain seq x y z
N MET A 1 7.82 27.97 -16.39
CA MET A 1 9.03 27.13 -16.33
C MET A 1 8.60 25.69 -16.47
N ASN A 2 8.85 25.08 -17.64
CA ASN A 2 8.48 23.68 -17.93
C ASN A 2 9.40 22.74 -17.14
N ASN A 3 8.90 22.18 -16.06
CA ASN A 3 9.64 21.22 -15.23
C ASN A 3 9.52 19.82 -15.84
N ASN A 4 10.17 19.63 -16.99
CA ASN A 4 10.22 18.34 -17.70
C ASN A 4 11.29 17.43 -17.07
N ARG A 5 11.14 17.09 -15.76
CA ARG A 5 11.90 15.97 -15.19
C ARG A 5 11.26 14.69 -15.69
N PRO A 6 12.05 13.69 -16.13
CA PRO A 6 11.49 12.42 -16.55
C PRO A 6 10.61 11.87 -15.44
N GLN A 7 9.41 11.50 -15.81
CA GLN A 7 8.39 10.93 -14.94
C GLN A 7 8.97 9.63 -14.36
N ALA A 8 9.18 9.57 -13.05
CA ALA A 8 9.71 8.40 -12.40
C ALA A 8 8.75 7.23 -12.62
N ASP A 9 9.29 6.13 -13.12
CA ASP A 9 8.54 4.89 -13.28
C ASP A 9 8.27 4.33 -11.87
N LEU A 10 7.01 4.45 -11.42
CA LEU A 10 6.59 4.01 -10.08
C LEU A 10 6.50 2.49 -10.05
N GLN A 11 7.64 1.81 -9.89
CA GLN A 11 7.72 0.35 -9.89
C GLN A 11 8.65 -0.17 -8.80
N LEU A 12 8.21 -1.25 -8.14
CA LEU A 12 9.08 -2.07 -7.32
C LEU A 12 9.89 -3.00 -8.23
N THR A 13 11.16 -2.68 -8.43
CA THR A 13 12.12 -3.54 -9.14
C THR A 13 12.95 -4.33 -8.13
N THR A 14 13.64 -5.37 -8.59
CA THR A 14 14.56 -6.13 -7.72
C THR A 14 15.71 -5.25 -7.23
N SER A 15 16.24 -4.38 -8.09
CA SER A 15 17.30 -3.44 -7.75
C SER A 15 16.86 -2.42 -6.70
N LEU A 16 15.61 -1.93 -6.77
CA LEU A 16 15.07 -1.02 -5.75
C LEU A 16 15.03 -1.67 -4.36
N LEU A 17 14.89 -2.99 -4.29
CA LEU A 17 14.77 -3.75 -3.04
C LEU A 17 16.13 -4.25 -2.50
N GLU A 18 17.26 -3.87 -3.14
CA GLU A 18 18.58 -4.21 -2.62
C GLU A 18 18.82 -3.55 -1.27
N GLY A 19 19.39 -4.29 -0.33
CA GLY A 19 19.64 -3.81 1.04
C GLY A 19 18.39 -3.80 1.94
N LEU A 20 17.18 -3.90 1.40
CA LEU A 20 15.97 -3.90 2.21
C LEU A 20 15.88 -5.19 3.05
N VAL A 21 15.60 -5.04 4.33
CA VAL A 21 15.43 -6.15 5.27
C VAL A 21 13.99 -6.18 5.81
N PRO A 22 13.49 -7.37 6.24
CA PRO A 22 12.18 -7.43 6.89
C PRO A 22 12.12 -6.53 8.12
N ASN A 23 11.03 -5.80 8.27
CA ASN A 23 10.80 -4.87 9.37
C ASN A 23 9.48 -5.17 10.06
N GLY A 24 9.49 -6.20 10.86
CA GLY A 24 8.33 -6.70 11.59
C GLY A 24 8.01 -8.17 11.28
N PRO A 25 7.20 -8.81 12.12
CA PRO A 25 6.96 -10.26 12.08
C PRO A 25 6.10 -10.70 10.87
N THR A 26 5.39 -9.77 10.24
CA THR A 26 4.49 -10.04 9.12
C THR A 26 4.99 -9.50 7.78
N ASP A 27 6.17 -8.85 7.78
CA ASP A 27 6.70 -8.22 6.57
C ASP A 27 7.08 -9.26 5.51
N PRO A 28 6.45 -9.22 4.32
CA PRO A 28 6.69 -10.20 3.26
C PRO A 28 7.93 -9.90 2.41
N ILE A 29 8.78 -8.94 2.76
CA ILE A 29 9.88 -8.46 1.91
C ILE A 29 10.83 -9.57 1.44
N ALA A 30 11.05 -10.59 2.26
CA ALA A 30 11.86 -11.74 1.89
C ALA A 30 11.32 -12.48 0.65
N TYR A 31 10.00 -12.46 0.41
CA TYR A 31 9.37 -13.07 -0.75
C TYR A 31 9.50 -12.21 -2.00
N TYR A 32 9.57 -10.88 -1.86
CA TYR A 32 9.74 -9.96 -3.00
C TYR A 32 11.06 -10.17 -3.75
N LYS A 33 12.09 -10.69 -3.05
CA LYS A 33 13.43 -10.92 -3.61
C LYS A 33 13.58 -12.27 -4.30
N ARG A 34 12.65 -13.23 -4.10
CA ARG A 34 12.72 -14.56 -4.73
C ARG A 34 12.44 -14.48 -6.24
N PRO A 35 13.12 -15.27 -7.09
CA PRO A 35 13.03 -15.12 -8.54
C PRO A 35 11.59 -15.19 -9.09
N LEU A 36 10.87 -16.27 -8.90
CA LEU A 36 9.53 -16.46 -9.45
C LEU A 36 8.44 -15.83 -8.57
N ILE A 37 8.45 -16.15 -7.29
CA ILE A 37 7.47 -15.67 -6.32
C ILE A 37 7.57 -14.15 -6.16
N GLY A 38 8.78 -13.61 -6.14
CA GLY A 38 9.01 -12.17 -6.01
C GLY A 38 8.44 -11.36 -7.17
N ARG A 39 8.44 -11.90 -8.39
CA ARG A 39 7.77 -11.26 -9.52
C ARG A 39 6.27 -11.07 -9.25
N PHE A 40 5.61 -12.10 -8.74
CA PHE A 40 4.20 -12.02 -8.36
C PHE A 40 3.97 -11.01 -7.22
N PHE A 41 4.81 -11.07 -6.17
CA PHE A 41 4.70 -10.15 -5.03
C PHE A 41 4.93 -8.68 -5.42
N ARG A 42 5.83 -8.39 -6.33
CA ARG A 42 6.04 -7.03 -6.86
C ARG A 42 4.92 -6.61 -7.80
N GLU A 43 4.48 -7.49 -8.71
CA GLU A 43 3.48 -7.14 -9.71
C GLU A 43 2.13 -6.75 -9.12
N ARG A 44 1.71 -7.36 -7.99
CA ARG A 44 0.49 -6.97 -7.28
C ARG A 44 0.52 -5.51 -6.81
N ILE A 45 1.69 -5.02 -6.38
CA ILE A 45 1.91 -3.64 -5.96
C ILE A 45 2.06 -2.74 -7.20
N ASN A 46 2.88 -3.15 -8.17
CA ASN A 46 3.15 -2.39 -9.38
C ASN A 46 1.88 -2.11 -10.19
N LEU A 47 0.94 -3.06 -10.21
CA LEU A 47 -0.36 -2.84 -10.83
C LEU A 47 -1.11 -1.66 -10.20
N GLY A 48 -1.08 -1.54 -8.87
CA GLY A 48 -1.63 -0.40 -8.16
C GLY A 48 -0.83 0.88 -8.40
N LEU A 49 0.51 0.84 -8.31
CA LEU A 49 1.36 2.02 -8.50
C LEU A 49 1.16 2.65 -9.88
N ARG A 50 0.92 1.85 -10.93
CA ARG A 50 0.59 2.37 -12.27
C ARG A 50 -0.67 3.24 -12.30
N MET A 51 -1.63 3.01 -11.39
CA MET A 51 -2.88 3.79 -11.31
C MET A 51 -2.66 5.22 -10.79
N ILE A 52 -1.57 5.47 -10.07
CA ILE A 52 -1.18 6.78 -9.55
C ILE A 52 0.00 7.40 -10.32
N ALA A 53 0.59 6.66 -11.25
CA ALA A 53 1.69 7.15 -12.07
C ALA A 53 1.27 8.36 -12.93
N GLY A 54 2.24 9.18 -13.33
CA GLY A 54 1.96 10.32 -14.16
C GLY A 54 1.50 11.57 -13.42
N ARG A 55 1.42 11.53 -12.10
CA ARG A 55 1.09 12.68 -11.25
C ARG A 55 2.15 12.95 -10.22
N ARG A 56 2.26 14.23 -9.83
CA ARG A 56 3.01 14.66 -8.66
C ARG A 56 2.02 15.01 -7.55
N TYR A 57 2.37 14.65 -6.33
CA TYR A 57 1.57 14.87 -5.12
C TYR A 57 2.35 15.76 -4.16
N GLY A 58 1.69 16.72 -3.54
CA GLY A 58 2.31 17.58 -2.53
C GLY A 58 2.64 16.75 -1.27
N LYS A 59 1.64 16.12 -0.67
CA LYS A 59 1.79 15.34 0.55
C LYS A 59 1.15 13.95 0.40
N ALA A 60 1.91 12.90 0.71
CA ALA A 60 1.41 11.51 0.66
C ALA A 60 1.65 10.77 1.97
N LEU A 61 0.71 9.88 2.30
CA LEU A 61 0.75 8.97 3.45
C LEU A 61 0.74 7.52 2.98
N GLU A 62 1.70 6.71 3.44
CA GLU A 62 1.59 5.26 3.37
C GLU A 62 1.08 4.71 4.71
N VAL A 63 0.00 3.92 4.66
CA VAL A 63 -0.55 3.18 5.80
C VAL A 63 -0.07 1.74 5.71
N GLY A 64 0.71 1.31 6.71
CA GLY A 64 1.37 0.01 6.72
C GLY A 64 2.64 0.00 5.88
N TYR A 65 3.62 0.87 6.21
CA TYR A 65 4.83 1.02 5.41
C TYR A 65 5.80 -0.17 5.50
N GLY A 66 5.71 -1.02 6.53
CA GLY A 66 6.58 -2.19 6.71
C GLY A 66 8.06 -1.86 6.57
N ALA A 67 8.73 -2.48 5.58
CA ALA A 67 10.14 -2.19 5.27
C ALA A 67 10.35 -0.90 4.44
N GLY A 68 9.30 -0.20 3.99
CA GLY A 68 9.41 1.07 3.28
C GLY A 68 9.54 0.97 1.76
N ALA A 69 9.35 -0.21 1.18
CA ALA A 69 9.51 -0.41 -0.27
C ALA A 69 8.63 0.50 -1.13
N VAL A 70 7.37 0.69 -0.75
CA VAL A 70 6.42 1.55 -1.46
C VAL A 70 6.73 3.02 -1.23
N LEU A 71 7.13 3.42 0.00
CA LEU A 71 7.63 4.78 0.28
C LEU A 71 8.73 5.18 -0.69
N LEU A 72 9.74 4.30 -0.89
CA LEU A 72 10.82 4.60 -1.82
C LEU A 72 10.30 4.72 -3.26
N ALA A 73 9.41 3.82 -3.68
CA ALA A 73 8.88 3.81 -5.03
C ALA A 73 8.09 5.09 -5.36
N ILE A 74 7.24 5.58 -4.44
CA ILE A 74 6.44 6.79 -4.67
C ILE A 74 7.21 8.09 -4.38
N GLY A 75 8.29 8.03 -3.59
CA GLY A 75 9.02 9.19 -3.08
C GLY A 75 9.56 10.13 -4.17
N ALA A 76 9.75 9.65 -5.40
CA ALA A 76 10.16 10.50 -6.51
C ALA A 76 9.03 11.43 -7.03
N SER A 77 7.77 11.07 -6.76
CA SER A 77 6.56 11.76 -7.22
C SER A 77 5.82 12.51 -6.11
N VAL A 78 6.43 12.60 -4.93
CA VAL A 78 5.84 13.22 -3.73
C VAL A 78 6.80 14.26 -3.18
N ASP A 79 6.28 15.42 -2.75
CA ASP A 79 7.10 16.47 -2.15
C ASP A 79 7.36 16.22 -0.66
N GLU A 80 6.32 15.79 0.08
CA GLU A 80 6.39 15.46 1.51
C GLU A 80 5.81 14.07 1.75
N LEU A 81 6.65 13.14 2.24
CA LEU A 81 6.32 11.73 2.39
C LEU A 81 6.16 11.36 3.86
N HIS A 82 5.02 10.74 4.17
CA HIS A 82 4.68 10.26 5.51
C HIS A 82 4.39 8.76 5.48
N GLY A 83 4.61 8.10 6.62
CA GLY A 83 4.23 6.71 6.81
C GLY A 83 3.76 6.43 8.23
N ILE A 84 2.78 5.56 8.38
CA ILE A 84 2.34 5.02 9.66
C ILE A 84 2.30 3.50 9.61
N ASP A 85 2.83 2.85 10.62
CA ASP A 85 2.80 1.39 10.76
C ASP A 85 2.66 1.00 12.23
N LEU A 86 1.98 -0.10 12.50
CA LEU A 86 1.73 -0.56 13.87
C LEU A 86 2.97 -1.23 14.49
N ASP A 87 3.70 -2.00 13.70
CA ASP A 87 4.74 -2.91 14.18
C ASP A 87 6.16 -2.51 13.74
N ALA A 88 6.29 -1.87 12.57
CA ALA A 88 7.57 -1.54 11.97
C ALA A 88 8.40 -0.56 12.81
N ASP A 89 9.72 -0.74 12.80
CA ASP A 89 10.67 0.21 13.37
C ASP A 89 10.95 1.35 12.35
N PRO A 90 10.55 2.59 12.65
CA PRO A 90 10.76 3.72 11.74
C PRO A 90 12.26 4.00 11.49
N THR A 91 13.13 3.76 12.48
CA THR A 91 14.56 4.06 12.38
C THR A 91 15.24 3.26 11.27
N LEU A 92 14.86 1.99 11.11
CA LEU A 92 15.40 1.13 10.04
C LEU A 92 15.00 1.64 8.65
N VAL A 93 13.75 2.09 8.52
CA VAL A 93 13.22 2.60 7.25
C VAL A 93 13.79 3.97 6.91
N GLU A 94 13.91 4.87 7.89
CA GLU A 94 14.53 6.18 7.71
C GLU A 94 15.98 6.05 7.24
N ALA A 95 16.76 5.17 7.86
CA ALA A 95 18.14 4.91 7.47
C ALA A 95 18.22 4.36 6.04
N TRP A 96 17.34 3.43 5.68
CA TRP A 96 17.30 2.85 4.34
C TRP A 96 16.85 3.87 3.27
N LEU A 97 15.81 4.64 3.53
CA LEU A 97 15.36 5.73 2.64
C LEU A 97 16.47 6.78 2.47
N GLY A 98 17.17 7.14 3.55
CA GLY A 98 18.29 8.08 3.55
C GLY A 98 19.44 7.60 2.63
N SER A 99 19.76 6.31 2.62
CA SER A 99 20.76 5.74 1.70
C SER A 99 20.37 5.84 0.23
N HIS A 100 19.08 6.06 -0.07
CA HIS A 100 18.54 6.30 -1.41
C HIS A 100 18.23 7.79 -1.69
N GLY A 101 18.72 8.70 -0.85
CA GLY A 101 18.49 10.14 -0.99
C GLY A 101 17.03 10.55 -0.81
N ARG A 102 16.28 9.82 0.01
CA ARG A 102 14.89 10.09 0.35
C ARG A 102 14.72 10.30 1.84
N THR A 103 13.71 11.10 2.19
CA THR A 103 13.28 11.31 3.58
C THR A 103 11.78 11.10 3.68
N ALA A 104 11.33 10.59 4.81
CA ALA A 104 9.93 10.47 5.15
C ALA A 104 9.73 10.75 6.64
N ARG A 105 8.56 11.24 7.01
CA ARG A 105 8.15 11.32 8.41
C ARG A 105 7.43 10.03 8.77
N LEU A 106 8.07 9.19 9.57
CA LEU A 106 7.54 7.89 9.95
C LEU A 106 7.04 7.89 11.39
N ILE A 107 5.87 7.27 11.59
CA ILE A 107 5.22 7.20 12.90
C ILE A 107 4.85 5.74 13.17
N LYS A 108 5.04 5.30 14.40
CA LYS A 108 4.48 4.05 14.89
C LYS A 108 3.08 4.31 15.41
N GLY A 109 2.07 3.65 14.84
CA GLY A 109 0.67 3.90 15.21
C GLY A 109 -0.33 3.09 14.41
N SER A 110 -1.61 3.31 14.71
CA SER A 110 -2.72 2.55 14.14
C SER A 110 -3.49 3.34 13.08
N VAL A 111 -3.97 2.65 12.04
CA VAL A 111 -4.89 3.21 11.05
C VAL A 111 -6.25 3.60 11.64
N TYR A 112 -6.59 3.08 12.82
CA TYR A 112 -7.84 3.41 13.51
C TYR A 112 -7.87 4.81 14.12
N GLU A 113 -6.70 5.43 14.29
CA GLU A 113 -6.53 6.77 14.86
C GLU A 113 -5.26 7.39 14.25
N LEU A 114 -5.42 8.02 13.09
CA LEU A 114 -4.31 8.63 12.37
C LEU A 114 -3.94 9.97 13.04
N PRO A 115 -2.69 10.17 13.49
CA PRO A 115 -2.25 11.37 14.21
C PRO A 115 -1.97 12.53 13.23
N TYR A 116 -2.92 12.82 12.35
CA TYR A 116 -2.86 13.85 11.33
C TYR A 116 -4.14 14.67 11.31
N GLU A 117 -4.04 15.90 10.83
CA GLU A 117 -5.18 16.78 10.66
C GLU A 117 -6.12 16.30 9.54
N SER A 118 -7.37 16.78 9.58
CA SER A 118 -8.30 16.53 8.49
C SER A 118 -7.84 17.28 7.23
N ALA A 119 -8.03 16.66 6.05
CA ALA A 119 -7.70 17.26 4.76
C ALA A 119 -6.21 17.67 4.61
N GLU A 120 -5.31 16.82 5.08
CA GLU A 120 -3.87 17.07 5.06
C GLU A 120 -3.18 16.47 3.81
N PHE A 121 -3.63 15.32 3.30
CA PHE A 121 -2.94 14.56 2.26
C PHE A 121 -3.61 14.65 0.88
N ASP A 122 -2.78 14.69 -0.16
CA ASP A 122 -3.22 14.60 -1.57
C ASP A 122 -3.35 13.13 -2.02
N LEU A 123 -2.55 12.25 -1.40
CA LEU A 123 -2.52 10.82 -1.68
C LEU A 123 -2.39 10.02 -0.37
N ALA A 124 -3.19 8.98 -0.23
CA ALA A 124 -2.94 7.90 0.72
C ALA A 124 -2.69 6.59 -0.06
N VAL A 125 -1.77 5.77 0.43
CA VAL A 125 -1.45 4.45 -0.16
C VAL A 125 -1.48 3.40 0.93
N CYS A 126 -2.08 2.25 0.65
CA CYS A 126 -2.15 1.14 1.60
C CYS A 126 -2.16 -0.19 0.86
N PHE A 127 -1.20 -1.05 1.13
CA PHE A 127 -1.13 -2.38 0.54
C PHE A 127 -1.08 -3.45 1.63
N SER A 128 -2.02 -4.40 1.56
CA SER A 128 -2.04 -5.59 2.42
C SER A 128 -2.09 -5.27 3.93
N VAL A 129 -3.00 -4.37 4.32
CA VAL A 129 -3.31 -4.03 5.72
C VAL A 129 -4.77 -4.29 6.04
N PHE A 130 -5.69 -3.87 5.17
CA PHE A 130 -7.13 -3.90 5.45
C PHE A 130 -7.70 -5.30 5.64
N GLU A 131 -7.07 -6.33 5.08
CA GLU A 131 -7.43 -7.74 5.34
C GLU A 131 -7.23 -8.18 6.80
N HIS A 132 -6.43 -7.43 7.55
CA HIS A 132 -6.15 -7.70 8.96
C HIS A 132 -7.04 -6.90 9.92
N LEU A 133 -7.86 -5.99 9.43
CA LEU A 133 -8.64 -5.05 10.23
C LEU A 133 -10.05 -5.58 10.52
N TYR A 134 -10.39 -5.81 11.78
CA TYR A 134 -11.76 -6.09 12.19
C TYR A 134 -12.68 -4.87 12.01
N GLN A 135 -12.18 -3.67 12.34
CA GLN A 135 -12.93 -2.41 12.25
C GLN A 135 -12.54 -1.63 10.99
N TYR A 136 -12.50 -2.32 9.83
CA TYR A 136 -12.07 -1.72 8.56
C TYR A 136 -12.82 -0.46 8.16
N GLU A 137 -14.09 -0.31 8.55
CA GLU A 137 -14.87 0.91 8.30
C GLU A 137 -14.31 2.12 9.06
N GLN A 138 -13.80 1.92 10.29
CA GLN A 138 -13.10 2.98 11.03
C GLN A 138 -11.81 3.39 10.30
N GLY A 139 -11.00 2.42 9.87
CA GLY A 139 -9.80 2.69 9.08
C GLY A 139 -10.10 3.45 7.78
N LEU A 140 -11.17 3.08 7.07
CA LEU A 140 -11.61 3.81 5.87
C LEU A 140 -12.01 5.26 6.18
N ARG A 141 -12.77 5.49 7.27
CA ARG A 141 -13.15 6.84 7.70
C ARG A 141 -11.94 7.69 8.07
N GLU A 142 -10.96 7.13 8.78
CA GLU A 142 -9.74 7.84 9.13
C GLU A 142 -8.91 8.21 7.91
N VAL A 143 -8.72 7.28 6.96
CA VAL A 143 -8.05 7.59 5.69
C VAL A 143 -8.81 8.68 4.93
N ALA A 144 -10.14 8.59 4.84
CA ALA A 144 -10.96 9.61 4.20
C ALA A 144 -10.86 10.96 4.93
N ARG A 145 -10.82 10.97 6.27
CA ARG A 145 -10.68 12.19 7.07
C ARG A 145 -9.40 12.94 6.74
N VAL A 146 -8.27 12.25 6.70
CA VAL A 146 -6.97 12.90 6.47
C VAL A 146 -6.71 13.27 5.01
N LEU A 147 -7.46 12.70 4.06
CA LEU A 147 -7.40 13.10 2.66
C LEU A 147 -8.08 14.46 2.44
N LYS A 148 -7.48 15.28 1.58
CA LYS A 148 -8.11 16.50 1.05
C LYS A 148 -9.35 16.15 0.22
N PRO A 149 -10.33 17.05 0.06
CA PRO A 149 -11.36 16.91 -0.98
C PRO A 149 -10.71 16.69 -2.35
N GLY A 150 -11.14 15.67 -3.10
CA GLY A 150 -10.48 15.24 -4.34
C GLY A 150 -9.14 14.51 -4.16
N GLY A 151 -8.68 14.33 -2.93
CA GLY A 151 -7.52 13.51 -2.59
C GLY A 151 -7.75 12.04 -2.91
N ARG A 152 -6.68 11.30 -3.19
CA ARG A 152 -6.75 9.93 -3.70
C ARG A 152 -6.32 8.91 -2.67
N PHE A 153 -6.98 7.77 -2.68
CA PHE A 153 -6.60 6.60 -1.91
C PHE A 153 -6.33 5.40 -2.81
N LEU A 154 -5.09 4.93 -2.84
CA LEU A 154 -4.71 3.68 -3.51
C LEU A 154 -4.73 2.56 -2.46
N LEU A 155 -5.69 1.64 -2.59
CA LEU A 155 -5.85 0.48 -1.71
C LEU A 155 -5.58 -0.80 -2.45
N GLY A 156 -4.65 -1.62 -1.95
CA GLY A 156 -4.38 -2.97 -2.44
C GLY A 156 -4.67 -4.03 -1.39
N MET A 157 -5.40 -5.10 -1.78
CA MET A 157 -5.74 -6.22 -0.90
C MET A 157 -5.62 -7.57 -1.61
N PRO A 158 -5.16 -8.64 -0.93
CA PRO A 158 -5.18 -9.99 -1.48
C PRO A 158 -6.62 -10.50 -1.64
N ALA A 159 -6.83 -11.30 -2.68
CA ALA A 159 -8.07 -12.07 -2.79
C ALA A 159 -8.00 -13.24 -1.78
N VAL A 160 -8.84 -13.19 -0.76
CA VAL A 160 -8.94 -14.28 0.21
C VAL A 160 -9.75 -15.40 -0.42
N ASN A 161 -9.08 -16.40 -0.98
CA ASN A 161 -9.71 -17.60 -1.56
C ASN A 161 -8.86 -18.84 -1.30
N SER A 162 -9.48 -20.03 -1.37
CA SER A 162 -8.85 -21.32 -1.05
C SER A 162 -7.62 -21.63 -1.92
N ILE A 163 -7.57 -21.13 -3.16
CA ILE A 163 -6.43 -21.34 -4.06
C ILE A 163 -5.22 -20.50 -3.61
N MET A 164 -5.46 -19.26 -3.20
CA MET A 164 -4.43 -18.43 -2.60
C MET A 164 -3.90 -19.05 -1.31
N GLU A 165 -4.79 -19.57 -0.47
CA GLU A 165 -4.42 -20.26 0.77
C GLU A 165 -3.52 -21.47 0.48
N LEU A 166 -3.89 -22.31 -0.48
CA LEU A 166 -3.10 -23.45 -0.89
C LEU A 166 -1.72 -23.01 -1.42
N GLY A 167 -1.69 -21.97 -2.25
CA GLY A 167 -0.45 -21.38 -2.78
C GLY A 167 0.45 -20.85 -1.68
N PHE A 168 -0.08 -20.13 -0.71
CA PHE A 168 0.67 -19.60 0.42
C PHE A 168 1.20 -20.71 1.34
N ARG A 169 0.41 -21.76 1.59
CA ARG A 169 0.86 -22.95 2.33
C ARG A 169 2.04 -23.65 1.62
N ALA A 170 1.99 -23.78 0.30
CA ALA A 170 3.04 -24.40 -0.50
C ALA A 170 4.39 -23.66 -0.42
N ILE A 171 4.37 -22.34 -0.19
CA ILE A 171 5.57 -21.49 -0.05
C ILE A 171 5.98 -21.25 1.42
N GLY A 172 5.31 -21.91 2.38
CA GLY A 172 5.67 -21.87 3.80
C GLY A 172 4.90 -20.85 4.64
N PHE A 173 3.93 -20.12 4.07
CA PHE A 173 3.01 -19.30 4.86
C PHE A 173 1.91 -20.19 5.46
N ARG A 174 1.96 -20.38 6.76
CA ARG A 174 0.92 -21.10 7.53
C ARG A 174 0.00 -20.10 8.23
N ASN A 175 -1.26 -20.48 8.45
CA ASN A 175 -2.27 -19.72 9.22
C ASN A 175 -2.66 -18.35 8.62
N ILE A 176 -2.64 -18.20 7.30
CA ILE A 176 -3.10 -16.99 6.62
C ILE A 176 -4.55 -16.66 6.97
N ASN A 177 -5.43 -17.67 7.05
CA ASN A 177 -6.85 -17.48 7.35
C ASN A 177 -7.12 -16.90 8.74
N GLU A 178 -6.24 -17.17 9.71
CA GLU A 178 -6.36 -16.60 11.06
C GLU A 178 -6.01 -15.09 11.07
N ARG A 179 -5.26 -14.62 10.08
CA ARG A 179 -4.81 -13.24 9.95
C ARG A 179 -5.64 -12.42 8.97
N HIS A 180 -6.23 -13.05 7.96
CA HIS A 180 -7.09 -12.39 6.96
C HIS A 180 -8.54 -12.44 7.43
N VAL A 181 -8.91 -11.53 8.32
CA VAL A 181 -10.23 -11.48 8.96
C VAL A 181 -11.28 -10.77 8.12
N THR A 182 -10.85 -9.91 7.19
CA THR A 182 -11.74 -9.07 6.38
C THR A 182 -11.53 -9.30 4.89
N PRO A 183 -12.55 -9.83 4.19
CA PRO A 183 -12.45 -10.08 2.75
C PRO A 183 -12.56 -8.77 1.96
N PRO A 184 -11.94 -8.69 0.75
CA PRO A 184 -12.00 -7.51 -0.13
C PRO A 184 -13.42 -7.00 -0.43
N ARG A 185 -14.40 -7.92 -0.54
CA ARG A 185 -15.79 -7.57 -0.79
C ARG A 185 -16.40 -6.76 0.37
N ALA A 186 -16.09 -7.10 1.62
CA ALA A 186 -16.57 -6.36 2.78
C ALA A 186 -16.04 -4.92 2.76
N VAL A 187 -14.71 -4.76 2.55
CA VAL A 187 -14.08 -3.43 2.49
C VAL A 187 -14.65 -2.61 1.33
N SER A 188 -14.75 -3.18 0.12
CA SER A 188 -15.24 -2.45 -1.04
C SER A 188 -16.71 -2.02 -0.92
N SER A 189 -17.55 -2.77 -0.19
CA SER A 189 -18.95 -2.37 0.07
C SER A 189 -19.10 -1.19 1.03
N ALA A 190 -18.02 -0.79 1.70
CA ALA A 190 -18.01 0.31 2.66
C ALA A 190 -17.43 1.62 2.11
N PHE A 191 -16.89 1.64 0.88
CA PHE A 191 -16.23 2.82 0.33
C PHE A 191 -17.14 4.04 0.30
N ASP A 192 -18.34 3.93 -0.27
CA ASP A 192 -19.26 5.07 -0.37
C ASP A 192 -19.68 5.59 1.01
N ARG A 193 -19.88 4.70 1.99
CA ARG A 193 -20.20 5.10 3.38
C ARG A 193 -19.05 5.84 4.07
N ALA A 194 -17.81 5.62 3.61
CA ALA A 194 -16.64 6.36 4.06
C ALA A 194 -16.39 7.65 3.26
N GLY A 195 -17.25 8.00 2.30
CA GLY A 195 -17.05 9.16 1.42
C GLY A 195 -15.95 8.97 0.37
N LEU A 196 -15.68 7.72 -0.01
CA LEU A 196 -14.64 7.35 -0.98
C LEU A 196 -15.30 6.72 -2.22
N ARG A 197 -15.10 7.34 -3.39
CA ARG A 197 -15.65 6.88 -4.66
C ARG A 197 -14.58 6.16 -5.48
N VAL A 198 -14.86 4.96 -5.98
CA VAL A 198 -13.96 4.22 -6.88
C VAL A 198 -13.84 4.96 -8.22
N THR A 199 -12.62 5.34 -8.60
CA THR A 199 -12.30 5.95 -9.90
C THR A 199 -11.65 4.97 -10.86
N GLN A 200 -10.90 3.98 -10.32
CA GLN A 200 -10.25 2.93 -11.11
C GLN A 200 -10.14 1.65 -10.27
N HIS A 201 -10.20 0.50 -10.92
CA HIS A 201 -10.08 -0.80 -10.27
C HIS A 201 -9.32 -1.77 -11.16
N GLU A 202 -8.25 -2.36 -10.61
CA GLU A 202 -7.40 -3.33 -11.28
C GLU A 202 -7.29 -4.63 -10.48
N ARG A 203 -7.09 -5.73 -11.17
CA ARG A 203 -6.98 -7.07 -10.54
C ARG A 203 -5.80 -7.82 -11.13
N LEU A 204 -4.91 -8.27 -10.26
CA LEU A 204 -3.96 -9.30 -10.64
C LEU A 204 -4.68 -10.65 -10.67
N ARG A 205 -4.58 -11.39 -11.78
CA ARG A 205 -5.22 -12.70 -11.96
C ARG A 205 -4.18 -13.76 -12.26
N LEU A 206 -4.39 -14.97 -11.73
CA LEU A 206 -3.60 -16.14 -12.12
C LEU A 206 -4.11 -16.70 -13.46
N LEU A 207 -5.45 -16.79 -13.58
CA LEU A 207 -6.18 -17.25 -14.76
C LEU A 207 -7.44 -16.37 -14.93
N PRO A 208 -8.09 -16.36 -16.11
CA PRO A 208 -9.38 -15.73 -16.30
C PRO A 208 -10.36 -16.17 -15.19
N GLY A 209 -10.98 -15.21 -14.50
CA GLY A 209 -11.94 -15.48 -13.41
C GLY A 209 -11.33 -15.72 -12.03
N LEU A 210 -9.99 -15.92 -11.90
CA LEU A 210 -9.34 -16.16 -10.61
C LEU A 210 -8.48 -14.97 -10.18
N PRO A 211 -9.06 -13.99 -9.47
CA PRO A 211 -8.28 -12.87 -8.92
C PRO A 211 -7.39 -13.34 -7.79
N LEU A 212 -6.18 -12.80 -7.71
CA LEU A 212 -5.21 -13.02 -6.65
C LEU A 212 -5.01 -11.77 -5.79
N TYR A 213 -5.20 -10.59 -6.40
CA TYR A 213 -5.04 -9.32 -5.72
C TYR A 213 -5.93 -8.26 -6.36
N PHE A 214 -6.48 -7.38 -5.54
CA PHE A 214 -7.32 -6.26 -5.94
C PHE A 214 -6.59 -4.95 -5.65
N ASN A 215 -6.66 -4.00 -6.59
CA ASN A 215 -6.24 -2.63 -6.39
C ASN A 215 -7.40 -1.70 -6.75
N TRP A 216 -7.72 -0.78 -5.86
CA TRP A 216 -8.69 0.28 -6.09
C TRP A 216 -8.00 1.64 -5.96
N LEU A 217 -8.24 2.51 -6.92
CA LEU A 217 -8.00 3.92 -6.78
C LEU A 217 -9.33 4.59 -6.45
N LEU A 218 -9.35 5.21 -5.28
CA LEU A 218 -10.52 5.91 -4.77
C LEU A 218 -10.22 7.41 -4.71
N GLU A 219 -11.26 8.21 -4.74
CA GLU A 219 -11.20 9.66 -4.57
C GLU A 219 -12.15 10.07 -3.46
N LYS A 220 -11.68 10.91 -2.54
CA LYS A 220 -12.54 11.49 -1.53
C LYS A 220 -13.53 12.47 -2.18
N ALA A 221 -14.80 12.29 -1.87
CA ALA A 221 -15.85 13.22 -2.30
C ALA A 221 -15.54 14.67 -1.85
N ALA A 222 -15.95 15.63 -2.66
CA ALA A 222 -15.78 17.05 -2.37
C ALA A 222 -16.59 17.48 -1.15
#